data_d841b3d406b045ae0d6969915944ea63
#
_entry.id   d841b3d406b045ae0d6969915944ea63
#
_cell.length_a   1.000
_cell.length_b   1.000
_cell.length_c   1.000
_cell.angle_alpha   90.00
_cell.angle_beta   90.00
_cell.angle_gamma   90.00
#
_symmetry.space_group_name_H-M   'P 1'
#
loop_
_entity.id
_entity.type
_entity.pdbx_description
1 polymer ?
#
loop_
_entity_poly.entity_id
_entity_poly.type
_entity_poly.pdbx_seq_one_letter_code
_entity_poly.pdbx_strand_id
1 'polypeptide(L)'
;MKKALLKVAVMLLCLAGVTPAMAQFNLKKAVGGAVKAAKAVTLTDEQMTEYVKEYIDWMDKHNQVCADDDPYTVRLKKLTEGLTEVEGMPLNFKVYYVIDVNAFACADGSVRVFSSLMDIMTDEELLGVIGHEVGHVAHKDSKNGFSTALLTSTLKDGI
;
A
#
# COMPACT_ATOMS: atom_id res chain seq x y z
N MET A 1 -23.45 5.61 9.97
CA MET A 1 -22.79 6.71 9.25
C MET A 1 -21.40 7.03 9.80
N LYS A 2 -21.16 7.26 11.11
CA LYS A 2 -19.83 7.59 11.66
C LYS A 2 -18.75 6.50 11.45
N LYS A 3 -19.11 5.20 11.47
CA LYS A 3 -18.16 4.08 11.24
C LYS A 3 -17.72 3.93 9.77
N ALA A 4 -18.54 4.35 8.82
CA ALA A 4 -18.20 4.37 7.41
C ALA A 4 -17.25 5.54 7.07
N LEU A 5 -17.49 6.72 7.68
CA LEU A 5 -16.58 7.87 7.54
C LEU A 5 -15.19 7.59 8.11
N LEU A 6 -15.11 6.85 9.23
CA LEU A 6 -13.83 6.48 9.83
C LEU A 6 -13.05 5.50 8.93
N LYS A 7 -13.73 4.54 8.29
CA LYS A 7 -13.11 3.61 7.34
C LYS A 7 -12.59 4.33 6.08
N VAL A 8 -13.34 5.28 5.56
CA VAL A 8 -12.92 6.12 4.43
C VAL A 8 -11.76 7.05 4.83
N ALA A 9 -11.74 7.56 6.05
CA ALA A 9 -10.65 8.38 6.56
C ALA A 9 -9.36 7.57 6.76
N VAL A 10 -9.43 6.32 7.23
CA VAL A 10 -8.27 5.42 7.37
C VAL A 10 -7.76 4.98 5.99
N MET A 11 -8.65 4.72 5.04
CA MET A 11 -8.27 4.37 3.67
C MET A 11 -7.66 5.56 2.91
N LEU A 12 -8.13 6.78 3.16
CA LEU A 12 -7.52 8.03 2.68
C LEU A 12 -6.22 8.37 3.45
N LEU A 13 -6.07 7.94 4.70
CA LEU A 13 -4.80 8.09 5.44
C LEU A 13 -3.72 7.15 4.89
N CYS A 14 -4.05 5.93 4.50
CA CYS A 14 -3.12 5.05 3.78
C CYS A 14 -2.64 5.64 2.46
N LEU A 15 -3.48 6.48 1.79
CA LEU A 15 -3.12 7.22 0.58
C LEU A 15 -2.57 8.63 0.86
N ALA A 16 -2.90 9.26 1.99
CA ALA A 16 -2.54 10.64 2.32
C ALA A 16 -1.38 10.78 3.32
N GLY A 17 -1.06 9.72 4.07
CA GLY A 17 0.14 9.65 4.91
C GLY A 17 1.44 9.49 4.13
N VAL A 18 1.34 9.49 2.81
CA VAL A 18 2.51 9.37 1.94
C VAL A 18 3.11 10.75 1.78
N THR A 19 4.30 10.86 2.30
CA THR A 19 5.22 11.99 2.25
C THR A 19 5.22 12.75 0.92
N PRO A 20 5.76 13.98 0.84
CA PRO A 20 5.95 14.73 -0.41
C PRO A 20 6.57 13.94 -1.57
N ALA A 21 7.20 12.80 -1.31
CA ALA A 21 7.66 11.85 -2.33
C ALA A 21 6.53 11.33 -3.24
N MET A 22 5.29 11.15 -2.72
CA MET A 22 4.14 10.75 -3.55
C MET A 22 3.76 11.81 -4.58
N ALA A 23 3.96 13.09 -4.27
CA ALA A 23 3.68 14.16 -5.22
C ALA A 23 4.58 14.10 -6.47
N GLN A 24 5.70 13.36 -6.41
CA GLN A 24 6.62 13.19 -7.54
C GLN A 24 6.33 11.93 -8.38
N PHE A 25 5.55 10.97 -7.84
CA PHE A 25 5.11 9.82 -8.63
C PHE A 25 4.02 10.25 -9.61
N ASN A 26 4.38 10.43 -10.86
CA ASN A 26 3.43 10.80 -11.90
C ASN A 26 2.70 9.55 -12.40
N LEU A 27 1.59 9.23 -11.72
CA LEU A 27 0.72 8.10 -12.07
C LEU A 27 0.28 8.13 -13.54
N LYS A 28 0.10 9.34 -14.12
CA LYS A 28 -0.21 9.51 -15.55
C LYS A 28 0.92 9.02 -16.46
N LYS A 29 2.17 9.08 -16.00
CA LYS A 29 3.34 8.63 -16.74
C LYS A 29 3.52 7.12 -16.62
N ALA A 30 3.22 6.54 -15.46
CA ALA A 30 3.22 5.09 -15.23
C ALA A 30 2.08 4.40 -15.99
N VAL A 31 0.90 5.00 -16.02
CA VAL A 31 -0.26 4.49 -16.78
C VAL A 31 -0.14 4.76 -18.28
N GLY A 32 0.93 5.45 -18.72
CA GLY A 32 1.23 5.78 -20.13
C GLY A 32 0.01 6.34 -20.85
N GLY A 33 0.07 7.51 -21.43
CA GLY A 33 -1.03 8.30 -22.04
C GLY A 33 -2.07 7.59 -22.95
N ALA A 34 -2.27 6.28 -22.78
CA ALA A 34 -3.14 5.42 -23.57
C ALA A 34 -4.43 5.00 -22.84
N VAL A 35 -4.57 5.29 -21.54
CA VAL A 35 -5.83 4.97 -20.83
C VAL A 35 -6.79 6.14 -20.99
N LYS A 36 -7.49 6.18 -22.12
CA LYS A 36 -8.70 7.01 -22.26
C LYS A 36 -9.68 6.63 -21.15
N ALA A 37 -10.36 7.62 -20.56
CA ALA A 37 -11.24 7.50 -19.41
C ALA A 37 -12.20 6.29 -19.43
N ALA A 38 -12.64 5.83 -20.62
CA ALA A 38 -13.50 4.66 -20.78
C ALA A 38 -12.81 3.30 -20.47
N LYS A 39 -11.47 3.21 -20.43
CA LYS A 39 -10.73 1.99 -20.10
C LYS A 39 -10.32 1.91 -18.63
N ALA A 40 -10.34 3.00 -17.88
CA ALA A 40 -10.01 3.00 -16.44
C ALA A 40 -11.00 2.17 -15.60
N VAL A 41 -12.19 1.90 -16.13
CA VAL A 41 -13.24 1.10 -15.46
C VAL A 41 -12.98 -0.41 -15.55
N THR A 42 -12.04 -0.87 -16.38
CA THR A 42 -11.84 -2.29 -16.68
C THR A 42 -10.40 -2.74 -16.64
N LEU A 43 -9.61 -2.27 -15.64
CA LEU A 43 -8.30 -2.84 -15.40
C LEU A 43 -8.44 -4.30 -14.98
N THR A 44 -7.74 -5.20 -15.68
CA THR A 44 -7.65 -6.59 -15.25
C THR A 44 -6.83 -6.70 -13.97
N ASP A 45 -6.94 -7.82 -13.26
CA ASP A 45 -6.17 -8.07 -12.03
C ASP A 45 -4.66 -8.03 -12.32
N GLU A 46 -4.25 -8.56 -13.46
CA GLU A 46 -2.85 -8.55 -13.90
C GLU A 46 -2.33 -7.13 -14.14
N GLN A 47 -3.09 -6.30 -14.86
CA GLN A 47 -2.72 -4.91 -15.11
C GLN A 47 -2.61 -4.10 -13.82
N MET A 48 -3.55 -4.34 -12.88
CA MET A 48 -3.51 -3.71 -11.57
C MET A 48 -2.25 -4.11 -10.80
N THR A 49 -1.93 -5.40 -10.77
CA THR A 49 -0.74 -5.93 -10.09
C THR A 49 0.53 -5.32 -10.66
N GLU A 50 0.62 -5.15 -11.98
CA GLU A 50 1.77 -4.53 -12.65
C GLU A 50 1.94 -3.07 -12.25
N TYR A 51 0.86 -2.27 -12.25
CA TYR A 51 0.92 -0.87 -11.82
C TYR A 51 1.30 -0.72 -10.35
N VAL A 52 0.74 -1.58 -9.50
CA VAL A 52 1.08 -1.59 -8.07
C VAL A 52 2.54 -1.96 -7.87
N LYS A 53 3.07 -2.92 -8.61
CA LYS A 53 4.48 -3.30 -8.57
C LYS A 53 5.40 -2.15 -8.95
N GLU A 54 5.11 -1.43 -10.06
CA GLU A 54 5.88 -0.23 -10.44
C GLU A 54 5.84 0.84 -9.33
N TYR A 55 4.69 1.03 -8.71
CA TYR A 55 4.53 1.96 -7.61
C TYR A 55 5.37 1.55 -6.39
N ILE A 56 5.32 0.29 -6.00
CA ILE A 56 6.11 -0.24 -4.87
C ILE A 56 7.60 -0.18 -5.16
N ASP A 57 8.03 -0.51 -6.37
CA ASP A 57 9.43 -0.40 -6.79
C ASP A 57 9.92 1.05 -6.70
N TRP A 58 9.06 2.01 -7.05
CA TRP A 58 9.37 3.41 -6.88
C TRP A 58 9.46 3.80 -5.40
N MET A 59 8.50 3.37 -4.57
CA MET A 59 8.49 3.63 -3.13
C MET A 59 9.73 3.04 -2.43
N ASP A 60 10.11 1.81 -2.75
CA ASP A 60 11.29 1.14 -2.21
C ASP A 60 12.61 1.86 -2.58
N LYS A 61 12.63 2.58 -3.72
CA LYS A 61 13.79 3.37 -4.15
C LYS A 61 13.87 4.76 -3.51
N HIS A 62 12.72 5.31 -3.09
CA HIS A 62 12.61 6.68 -2.57
C HIS A 62 12.45 6.74 -1.05
N ASN A 63 12.28 5.60 -0.38
CA ASN A 63 12.29 5.48 1.05
C ASN A 63 13.49 4.62 1.48
N GLN A 64 14.01 4.89 2.66
CA GLN A 64 15.07 4.06 3.23
C GLN A 64 14.46 2.74 3.69
N VAL A 65 14.69 1.67 2.92
CA VAL A 65 14.33 0.30 3.33
C VAL A 65 15.34 -0.20 4.35
N CYS A 66 14.88 -0.69 5.50
CA CYS A 66 15.74 -1.32 6.50
C CYS A 66 16.41 -2.57 5.93
N ALA A 67 17.70 -2.74 6.22
CA ALA A 67 18.48 -3.92 5.81
C ALA A 67 17.96 -5.20 6.49
N ASP A 68 18.38 -6.36 5.99
CA ASP A 68 17.90 -7.66 6.48
C ASP A 68 18.28 -7.96 7.93
N ASP A 69 19.41 -7.42 8.39
CA ASP A 69 19.97 -7.52 9.75
C ASP A 69 19.54 -6.35 10.66
N ASP A 70 18.80 -5.39 10.15
CA ASP A 70 18.27 -4.29 10.94
C ASP A 70 17.28 -4.80 12.00
N PRO A 71 17.33 -4.31 13.26
CA PRO A 71 16.45 -4.74 14.34
C PRO A 71 14.94 -4.67 13.99
N TYR A 72 14.52 -3.66 13.23
CA TYR A 72 13.13 -3.55 12.77
C TYR A 72 12.77 -4.67 11.81
N THR A 73 13.63 -4.97 10.85
CA THR A 73 13.41 -6.07 9.89
C THR A 73 13.42 -7.42 10.59
N VAL A 74 14.34 -7.65 11.53
CA VAL A 74 14.39 -8.88 12.34
C VAL A 74 13.12 -9.05 13.15
N ARG A 75 12.64 -7.98 13.80
CA ARG A 75 11.39 -7.99 14.57
C ARG A 75 10.18 -8.29 13.65
N LEU A 76 10.09 -7.63 12.50
CA LEU A 76 9.00 -7.85 11.53
C LEU A 76 8.99 -9.29 11.02
N LYS A 77 10.14 -9.84 10.62
CA LYS A 77 10.28 -11.24 10.17
C LYS A 77 9.79 -12.23 11.23
N LYS A 78 10.13 -12.00 12.51
CA LYS A 78 9.65 -12.84 13.62
C LYS A 78 8.13 -12.78 13.77
N LEU A 79 7.55 -11.60 13.68
CA LEU A 79 6.09 -11.40 13.82
C LEU A 79 5.29 -11.99 12.65
N THR A 80 5.89 -12.01 11.46
CA THR A 80 5.23 -12.53 10.25
C THR A 80 5.69 -13.94 9.88
N GLU A 81 6.35 -14.65 10.80
CA GLU A 81 6.80 -16.01 10.58
C GLU A 81 5.62 -16.92 10.22
N GLY A 82 5.74 -17.63 9.09
CA GLY A 82 4.67 -18.48 8.55
C GLY A 82 3.58 -17.75 7.76
N LEU A 83 3.54 -16.42 7.78
CA LEU A 83 2.60 -15.63 6.99
C LEU A 83 3.21 -15.31 5.60
N THR A 84 3.21 -16.30 4.71
CA THR A 84 3.89 -16.21 3.41
C THR A 84 2.95 -15.85 2.27
N GLU A 85 1.65 -16.07 2.43
CA GLU A 85 0.63 -15.79 1.43
C GLU A 85 -0.75 -15.55 2.07
N VAL A 86 -1.64 -14.91 1.30
CA VAL A 86 -3.06 -14.79 1.64
C VAL A 86 -3.89 -14.96 0.37
N GLU A 87 -4.90 -15.84 0.39
CA GLU A 87 -5.76 -16.13 -0.77
C GLU A 87 -4.97 -16.40 -2.06
N GLY A 88 -3.81 -17.11 -1.93
CA GLY A 88 -2.91 -17.42 -3.03
C GLY A 88 -2.04 -16.25 -3.51
N MET A 89 -2.11 -15.10 -2.87
CA MET A 89 -1.26 -13.95 -3.13
C MET A 89 -0.02 -14.00 -2.23
N PRO A 90 1.20 -14.14 -2.77
CA PRO A 90 2.43 -14.09 -1.97
C PRO A 90 2.57 -12.75 -1.27
N LEU A 91 2.97 -12.78 0.01
CA LEU A 91 3.20 -11.57 0.81
C LEU A 91 4.67 -11.19 0.82
N ASN A 92 4.94 -9.89 0.72
CA ASN A 92 6.29 -9.33 0.78
C ASN A 92 6.35 -8.21 1.82
N PHE A 93 7.02 -8.46 2.93
CA PHE A 93 7.14 -7.54 4.06
C PHE A 93 8.47 -6.78 4.01
N LYS A 94 8.42 -5.45 4.17
CA LYS A 94 9.61 -4.60 4.38
C LYS A 94 9.31 -3.50 5.38
N VAL A 95 10.36 -3.00 6.04
CA VAL A 95 10.28 -1.83 6.91
C VAL A 95 10.87 -0.62 6.19
N TYR A 96 10.15 0.50 6.22
CA TYR A 96 10.68 1.81 5.85
C TYR A 96 11.16 2.54 7.10
N TYR A 97 12.40 3.00 7.08
CA TYR A 97 12.94 3.86 8.14
C TYR A 97 12.47 5.29 7.92
N VAL A 98 11.32 5.63 8.50
CA VAL A 98 10.66 6.92 8.32
C VAL A 98 10.02 7.40 9.62
N ILE A 99 9.88 8.72 9.76
CA ILE A 99 9.33 9.36 10.96
C ILE A 99 7.80 9.26 11.05
N ASP A 100 7.12 9.07 9.94
CA ASP A 100 5.65 8.94 9.91
C ASP A 100 5.20 7.63 10.56
N VAL A 101 4.01 7.66 11.17
CA VAL A 101 3.41 6.49 11.83
C VAL A 101 2.39 5.87 10.88
N ASN A 102 2.76 4.78 10.20
CA ASN A 102 1.88 4.13 9.24
C ASN A 102 2.29 2.66 8.96
N ALA A 103 1.36 1.90 8.39
CA ALA A 103 1.58 0.67 7.65
C ALA A 103 0.61 0.63 6.47
N PHE A 104 0.92 -0.10 5.42
CA PHE A 104 0.01 -0.30 4.30
C PHE A 104 0.30 -1.60 3.56
N ALA A 105 -0.72 -2.13 2.91
CA ALA A 105 -0.59 -3.26 2.00
C ALA A 105 -1.15 -2.92 0.62
N CYS A 106 -0.58 -3.54 -0.40
CA CYS A 106 -0.94 -3.33 -1.79
C CYS A 106 -1.48 -4.59 -2.45
N ALA A 107 -2.16 -4.41 -3.58
CA ALA A 107 -2.83 -5.48 -4.31
C ALA A 107 -1.88 -6.55 -4.88
N ASP A 108 -0.58 -6.32 -4.88
CA ASP A 108 0.47 -7.26 -5.27
C ASP A 108 1.02 -8.12 -4.10
N GLY A 109 0.43 -7.97 -2.90
CA GLY A 109 0.88 -8.62 -1.68
C GLY A 109 2.03 -7.90 -0.95
N SER A 110 2.47 -6.74 -1.44
CA SER A 110 3.47 -5.93 -0.75
C SER A 110 2.89 -5.31 0.51
N VAL A 111 3.56 -5.53 1.65
CA VAL A 111 3.23 -4.93 2.95
C VAL A 111 4.43 -4.09 3.41
N ARG A 112 4.18 -2.84 3.74
CA ARG A 112 5.20 -1.90 4.22
C ARG A 112 4.82 -1.40 5.60
N VAL A 113 5.74 -1.53 6.54
CA VAL A 113 5.58 -1.09 7.93
C VAL A 113 6.60 0.01 8.20
N PHE A 114 6.18 1.09 8.84
CA PHE A 114 7.05 2.21 9.14
C PHE A 114 7.71 2.03 10.50
N SER A 115 9.00 2.37 10.60
CA SER A 115 9.78 2.21 11.84
C SER A 115 9.14 2.93 13.03
N SER A 116 8.63 4.14 12.84
CA SER A 116 7.97 4.89 13.91
C SER A 116 6.67 4.25 14.41
N LEU A 117 5.95 3.49 13.57
CA LEU A 117 4.83 2.68 14.03
C LEU A 117 5.32 1.55 14.94
N MET A 118 6.43 0.92 14.56
CA MET A 118 7.03 -0.17 15.35
C MET A 118 7.59 0.31 16.69
N ASP A 119 8.04 1.58 16.76
CA ASP A 119 8.55 2.19 18.01
C ASP A 119 7.47 2.36 19.07
N ILE A 120 6.22 2.65 18.66
CA ILE A 120 5.14 2.98 19.57
C ILE A 120 4.20 1.81 19.86
N MET A 121 4.32 0.68 19.17
CA MET A 121 3.45 -0.49 19.31
C MET A 121 4.17 -1.68 19.91
N THR A 122 3.46 -2.43 20.77
CA THR A 122 3.86 -3.76 21.19
C THR A 122 3.80 -4.76 20.04
N ASP A 123 4.35 -5.94 20.21
CA ASP A 123 4.31 -7.00 19.19
C ASP A 123 2.87 -7.42 18.85
N GLU A 124 2.00 -7.52 19.86
CA GLU A 124 0.60 -7.90 19.71
C GLU A 124 -0.19 -6.82 18.93
N GLU A 125 0.02 -5.55 19.26
CA GLU A 125 -0.63 -4.43 18.58
C GLU A 125 -0.17 -4.34 17.13
N LEU A 126 1.13 -4.47 16.89
CA LEU A 126 1.72 -4.45 15.56
C LEU A 126 1.22 -5.62 14.71
N LEU A 127 1.12 -6.82 15.29
CA LEU A 127 0.56 -7.99 14.61
C LEU A 127 -0.92 -7.76 14.25
N GLY A 128 -1.68 -7.08 15.12
CA GLY A 128 -3.05 -6.66 14.84
C GLY A 128 -3.15 -5.73 13.63
N VAL A 129 -2.25 -4.74 13.52
CA VAL A 129 -2.17 -3.83 12.36
C VAL A 129 -1.78 -4.60 11.10
N ILE A 130 -0.75 -5.45 11.16
CA ILE A 130 -0.33 -6.28 10.03
C ILE A 130 -1.48 -7.17 9.55
N GLY A 131 -2.19 -7.82 10.45
CA GLY A 131 -3.35 -8.65 10.12
C GLY A 131 -4.48 -7.86 9.45
N HIS A 132 -4.70 -6.61 9.88
CA HIS A 132 -5.64 -5.69 9.24
C HIS A 132 -5.23 -5.36 7.80
N GLU A 133 -3.96 -5.00 7.57
CA GLU A 133 -3.43 -4.68 6.24
C GLU A 133 -3.47 -5.90 5.30
N VAL A 134 -3.09 -7.08 5.79
CA VAL A 134 -3.18 -8.35 5.03
C VAL A 134 -4.64 -8.70 4.71
N GLY A 135 -5.57 -8.38 5.61
CA GLY A 135 -7.01 -8.50 5.37
C GLY A 135 -7.49 -7.69 4.16
N HIS A 136 -6.93 -6.48 3.94
CA HIS A 136 -7.23 -5.68 2.75
C HIS A 136 -6.71 -6.33 1.46
N VAL A 137 -5.58 -7.03 1.50
CA VAL A 137 -5.08 -7.83 0.37
C VAL A 137 -6.05 -8.97 0.07
N ALA A 138 -6.45 -9.73 1.10
CA ALA A 138 -7.37 -10.87 0.97
C ALA A 138 -8.72 -10.46 0.35
N HIS A 139 -9.27 -9.31 0.77
CA HIS A 139 -10.54 -8.80 0.28
C HIS A 139 -10.45 -8.00 -1.03
N LYS A 140 -9.24 -7.87 -1.61
CA LYS A 140 -8.97 -7.05 -2.80
C LYS A 140 -9.44 -5.59 -2.69
N ASP A 141 -9.48 -5.06 -1.47
CA ASP A 141 -9.95 -3.70 -1.17
C ASP A 141 -9.04 -2.64 -1.82
N SER A 142 -7.73 -2.90 -1.87
CA SER A 142 -6.73 -2.03 -2.52
C SER A 142 -7.01 -1.86 -4.02
N LYS A 143 -7.50 -2.90 -4.71
CA LYS A 143 -7.91 -2.83 -6.12
C LYS A 143 -9.09 -1.87 -6.31
N ASN A 144 -10.10 -2.01 -5.48
CA ASN A 144 -11.30 -1.17 -5.56
C ASN A 144 -10.96 0.31 -5.27
N GLY A 145 -10.12 0.56 -4.27
CA GLY A 145 -9.63 1.90 -3.93
C GLY A 145 -8.82 2.54 -5.06
N PHE A 146 -7.90 1.81 -5.67
CA PHE A 146 -7.05 2.29 -6.76
C PHE A 146 -7.87 2.56 -8.02
N SER A 147 -8.79 1.67 -8.40
CA SER A 147 -9.69 1.87 -9.54
C SER A 147 -10.55 3.12 -9.35
N THR A 148 -11.06 3.35 -8.14
CA THR A 148 -11.84 4.54 -7.79
C THR A 148 -10.99 5.81 -7.86
N ALA A 149 -9.73 5.77 -7.38
CA ALA A 149 -8.82 6.90 -7.43
C ALA A 149 -8.44 7.27 -8.87
N LEU A 150 -8.21 6.28 -9.73
CA LEU A 150 -7.97 6.50 -11.17
C LEU A 150 -9.17 7.13 -11.86
N LEU A 151 -10.39 6.64 -11.60
CA LEU A 151 -11.63 7.21 -12.13
C LEU A 151 -11.80 8.66 -11.71
N THR A 152 -11.60 8.96 -10.43
CA THR A 152 -11.76 10.31 -9.89
C THR A 152 -10.73 11.27 -10.48
N SER A 153 -9.50 10.83 -10.68
CA SER A 153 -8.44 11.67 -11.29
C SER A 153 -8.73 11.97 -12.76
N THR A 154 -9.24 10.98 -13.52
CA THR A 154 -9.59 11.15 -14.94
C THR A 154 -10.80 12.06 -15.13
N LEU A 155 -11.76 12.03 -14.22
CA LEU A 155 -12.93 12.92 -14.26
C LEU A 155 -12.56 14.38 -13.93
N LYS A 156 -11.59 14.62 -13.04
CA LYS A 156 -11.10 15.96 -12.71
C LYS A 156 -10.30 16.61 -13.84
N ASP A 157 -9.65 15.83 -14.67
CA ASP A 157 -8.79 16.33 -15.75
C ASP A 157 -9.54 16.45 -17.11
N GLY A 158 -10.81 16.05 -17.15
CA GLY A 158 -11.65 16.05 -18.35
C GLY A 158 -12.74 17.13 -18.39
N ILE A 159 -12.72 18.06 -17.42
CA ILE A 159 -13.62 19.23 -17.38
C ILE A 159 -12.84 20.51 -17.63
#